data_11df7c47e60c6acffe79143fe58ab7de
#
_entry.id   11df7c47e60c6acffe79143fe58ab7de
#
_cell.length_a   1.000
_cell.length_b   1.000
_cell.length_c   1.000
_cell.angle_alpha   90.00
_cell.angle_beta   90.00
_cell.angle_gamma   90.00
#
_symmetry.space_group_name_H-M   'P 1'
#
loop_
_entity.id
_entity.type
_entity.pdbx_description
1 polymer ?
#
loop_
_entity_poly.entity_id
_entity_poly.type
_entity_poly.pdbx_seq_one_letter_code
_entity_poly.pdbx_strand_id
1 'polypeptide(L)'
;MSAPPVTERALVLRIAASGESFHKIDILTAESGTFLCLKRLSKNRSQSTDPDLFDTADIQLDTSKQGTARFVKDYQLVHRHSAIGQSYRKLQHASDFCALIAQNGPHMADPAALYHITERTLDAFAERALPAIVFLKAIYILLKDEGYPVREAWWPELPATLRQSAKQLIYPPTPNSATPEQLEACAQISRNLCRWLRRETDLILPNSLA
;
A
#
# COMPACT_ATOMS: atom_id res chain seq x y z
N MET A 1 -2.83 -18.11 -32.36
CA MET A 1 -3.89 -18.26 -31.31
C MET A 1 -3.47 -17.35 -30.18
N SER A 2 -4.31 -16.37 -29.79
CA SER A 2 -4.04 -15.52 -28.61
C SER A 2 -4.22 -16.38 -27.35
N ALA A 3 -3.30 -16.29 -26.39
CA ALA A 3 -3.48 -16.93 -25.10
C ALA A 3 -4.79 -16.47 -24.45
N PRO A 4 -5.50 -17.34 -23.71
CA PRO A 4 -6.71 -16.92 -23.01
C PRO A 4 -6.37 -15.75 -22.07
N PRO A 5 -7.27 -14.78 -21.94
CA PRO A 5 -7.04 -13.65 -21.04
C PRO A 5 -6.96 -14.17 -19.60
N VAL A 6 -5.92 -13.74 -18.90
CA VAL A 6 -5.73 -14.06 -17.48
C VAL A 6 -6.50 -13.03 -16.65
N THR A 7 -7.35 -13.52 -15.75
CA THR A 7 -8.03 -12.67 -14.76
C THR A 7 -7.31 -12.82 -13.44
N GLU A 8 -6.89 -11.69 -12.85
CA GLU A 8 -6.21 -11.65 -11.56
C GLU A 8 -6.96 -10.74 -10.59
N ARG A 9 -6.94 -11.09 -9.29
CA ARG A 9 -7.38 -10.22 -8.21
C ARG A 9 -6.31 -9.20 -7.92
N ALA A 10 -6.66 -7.89 -8.04
CA ALA A 10 -5.73 -6.78 -7.90
C ALA A 10 -6.17 -5.78 -6.83
N LEU A 11 -5.20 -5.18 -6.16
CA LEU A 11 -5.33 -3.99 -5.34
C LEU A 11 -4.86 -2.79 -6.16
N VAL A 12 -5.66 -1.73 -6.21
CA VAL A 12 -5.29 -0.46 -6.83
C VAL A 12 -4.49 0.37 -5.85
N LEU A 13 -3.19 0.52 -6.10
CA LEU A 13 -2.27 1.25 -5.21
C LEU A 13 -2.22 2.75 -5.52
N ARG A 14 -2.14 3.11 -6.81
CA ARG A 14 -2.02 4.49 -7.28
C ARG A 14 -2.73 4.67 -8.61
N ILE A 15 -3.27 5.87 -8.81
CA ILE A 15 -3.88 6.28 -10.09
C ILE A 15 -3.31 7.63 -10.48
N ALA A 16 -2.95 7.78 -11.73
CA ALA A 16 -2.51 9.05 -12.31
C ALA A 16 -3.08 9.21 -13.72
N ALA A 17 -3.37 10.44 -14.12
CA ALA A 17 -3.75 10.73 -15.51
C ALA A 17 -2.57 10.42 -16.45
N SER A 18 -2.89 9.89 -17.64
CA SER A 18 -1.94 9.63 -18.71
C SER A 18 -2.49 10.14 -20.03
N GLY A 19 -2.20 11.40 -20.33
CA GLY A 19 -2.84 12.11 -21.44
C GLY A 19 -4.36 12.28 -21.20
N GLU A 20 -5.10 12.44 -22.27
CA GLU A 20 -6.55 12.69 -22.22
C GLU A 20 -7.41 11.42 -22.23
N SER A 21 -6.81 10.26 -22.51
CA SER A 21 -7.55 9.03 -22.80
C SER A 21 -7.26 7.86 -21.88
N PHE A 22 -6.26 7.96 -21.02
CA PHE A 22 -5.84 6.85 -20.16
C PHE A 22 -5.58 7.29 -18.72
N HIS A 23 -5.79 6.35 -17.79
CA HIS A 23 -5.21 6.36 -16.47
C HIS A 23 -4.03 5.40 -16.44
N LYS A 24 -2.92 5.81 -15.79
CA LYS A 24 -1.87 4.93 -15.30
C LYS A 24 -2.30 4.43 -13.94
N ILE A 25 -2.25 3.12 -13.76
CA ILE A 25 -2.67 2.47 -12.51
C ILE A 25 -1.54 1.57 -12.05
N ASP A 26 -0.98 1.83 -10.87
CA ASP A 26 -0.11 0.89 -10.19
C ASP A 26 -0.99 -0.08 -9.42
N ILE A 27 -0.83 -1.37 -9.69
CA ILE A 27 -1.60 -2.45 -9.07
C ILE A 27 -0.68 -3.47 -8.42
N LEU A 28 -1.23 -4.20 -7.47
CA LEU A 28 -0.59 -5.35 -6.84
C LEU A 28 -1.52 -6.56 -6.96
N THR A 29 -0.98 -7.67 -7.45
CA THR A 29 -1.67 -8.97 -7.47
C THR A 29 -0.83 -10.00 -6.71
N ALA A 30 -1.47 -11.06 -6.22
CA ALA A 30 -0.77 -12.13 -5.51
C ALA A 30 0.13 -12.97 -6.45
N GLU A 31 -0.25 -13.07 -7.74
CA GLU A 31 0.43 -13.90 -8.72
C GLU A 31 1.56 -13.15 -9.43
N SER A 32 1.28 -11.92 -9.88
CA SER A 32 2.19 -11.14 -10.74
C SER A 32 2.95 -10.05 -9.99
N GLY A 33 2.68 -9.83 -8.70
CA GLY A 33 3.29 -8.77 -7.90
C GLY A 33 2.82 -7.38 -8.30
N THR A 34 3.71 -6.40 -8.15
CA THR A 34 3.43 -4.99 -8.42
C THR A 34 3.82 -4.61 -9.83
N PHE A 35 2.91 -4.00 -10.57
CA PHE A 35 3.21 -3.49 -11.92
C PHE A 35 2.28 -2.35 -12.33
N LEU A 36 2.72 -1.61 -13.36
CA LEU A 36 1.96 -0.53 -13.98
C LEU A 36 1.08 -1.07 -15.11
N CYS A 37 -0.17 -0.65 -15.16
CA CYS A 37 -1.06 -0.87 -16.30
C CYS A 37 -1.74 0.42 -16.74
N LEU A 38 -2.33 0.39 -17.93
CA LEU A 38 -3.09 1.48 -18.52
C LEU A 38 -4.57 1.10 -18.61
N LYS A 39 -5.44 1.94 -18.10
CA LYS A 39 -6.91 1.82 -18.28
C LYS A 39 -7.41 2.94 -19.15
N ARG A 40 -8.07 2.58 -20.25
CA ARG A 40 -8.71 3.59 -21.11
C ARG A 40 -9.91 4.21 -20.39
N LEU A 41 -10.01 5.54 -20.45
CA LEU A 41 -11.16 6.25 -19.93
C LEU A 41 -12.42 5.91 -20.77
N SER A 42 -13.48 5.52 -20.10
CA SER A 42 -14.75 5.25 -20.78
C SER A 42 -15.45 6.56 -21.15
N LYS A 43 -15.89 6.67 -22.41
CA LYS A 43 -16.74 7.78 -22.84
C LYS A 43 -18.16 7.67 -22.27
N ASN A 44 -18.62 6.46 -21.95
CA ASN A 44 -19.92 6.17 -21.35
C ASN A 44 -19.75 5.74 -19.89
N ARG A 45 -19.81 6.69 -18.97
CA ARG A 45 -19.69 6.44 -17.51
C ARG A 45 -20.77 5.51 -16.93
N SER A 46 -21.87 5.29 -17.65
CA SER A 46 -22.97 4.44 -17.19
C SER A 46 -22.74 2.93 -17.36
N GLN A 47 -21.70 2.51 -18.07
CA GLN A 47 -21.48 1.10 -18.43
C GLN A 47 -20.17 0.50 -17.90
N SER A 48 -19.28 1.28 -17.29
CA SER A 48 -18.04 0.75 -16.71
C SER A 48 -17.77 1.39 -15.36
N THR A 49 -17.41 0.57 -14.38
CA THR A 49 -16.87 1.06 -13.10
C THR A 49 -15.46 1.56 -13.36
N ASP A 50 -15.22 2.84 -13.12
CA ASP A 50 -13.85 3.38 -13.16
C ASP A 50 -13.08 2.96 -11.90
N PRO A 51 -11.80 2.56 -12.05
CA PRO A 51 -10.94 2.29 -10.91
C PRO A 51 -10.81 3.48 -9.97
N ASP A 52 -10.77 3.21 -8.68
CA ASP A 52 -10.48 4.21 -7.66
C ASP A 52 -9.35 3.72 -6.75
N LEU A 53 -8.74 4.65 -5.99
CA LEU A 53 -7.70 4.32 -5.03
C LEU A 53 -8.21 3.30 -4.01
N PHE A 54 -7.38 2.31 -3.72
CA PHE A 54 -7.62 1.26 -2.74
C PHE A 54 -8.74 0.28 -3.11
N ASP A 55 -9.20 0.28 -4.36
CA ASP A 55 -10.14 -0.74 -4.84
C ASP A 55 -9.47 -2.11 -4.85
N THR A 56 -10.23 -3.14 -4.47
CA THR A 56 -9.96 -4.53 -4.81
C THR A 56 -10.85 -4.88 -6.01
N ALA A 57 -10.26 -5.36 -7.09
CA ALA A 57 -10.98 -5.67 -8.32
C ALA A 57 -10.45 -6.93 -8.99
N ASP A 58 -11.32 -7.63 -9.70
CA ASP A 58 -10.90 -8.64 -10.67
C ASP A 58 -10.60 -7.93 -11.99
N ILE A 59 -9.38 -8.08 -12.47
CA ILE A 59 -8.90 -7.41 -13.68
C ILE A 59 -8.54 -8.42 -14.75
N GLN A 60 -8.90 -8.11 -15.98
CA GLN A 60 -8.45 -8.81 -17.16
C GLN A 60 -7.42 -7.95 -17.89
N LEU A 61 -6.24 -8.50 -18.10
CA LEU A 61 -5.14 -7.79 -18.74
C LEU A 61 -4.95 -8.24 -20.18
N ASP A 62 -4.61 -7.28 -21.02
CA ASP A 62 -4.13 -7.49 -22.38
C ASP A 62 -2.75 -6.86 -22.50
N THR A 63 -1.85 -7.51 -23.23
CA THR A 63 -0.49 -7.03 -23.45
C THR A 63 -0.40 -6.39 -24.82
N SER A 64 0.28 -5.24 -24.91
CA SER A 64 0.51 -4.59 -26.21
C SER A 64 1.22 -5.55 -27.18
N LYS A 65 1.01 -5.38 -28.47
CA LYS A 65 1.70 -6.17 -29.51
C LYS A 65 3.23 -6.15 -29.38
N GLN A 66 3.77 -5.09 -28.80
CA GLN A 66 5.21 -4.93 -28.56
C GLN A 66 5.66 -5.49 -27.20
N GLY A 67 4.73 -6.02 -26.37
CA GLY A 67 5.05 -6.62 -25.07
C GLY A 67 5.42 -5.65 -23.95
N THR A 68 5.41 -4.34 -24.22
CA THR A 68 5.96 -3.32 -23.30
C THR A 68 4.92 -2.67 -22.39
N ALA A 69 3.63 -2.78 -22.71
CA ALA A 69 2.56 -2.17 -21.90
C ALA A 69 1.43 -3.17 -21.64
N ARG A 70 0.93 -3.18 -20.41
CA ARG A 70 -0.24 -3.94 -19.99
C ARG A 70 -1.46 -3.01 -19.98
N PHE A 71 -2.56 -3.46 -20.55
CA PHE A 71 -3.82 -2.71 -20.61
C PHE A 71 -4.89 -3.44 -19.82
N VAL A 72 -5.65 -2.71 -19.00
CA VAL A 72 -6.83 -3.24 -18.35
C VAL A 72 -7.95 -3.31 -19.38
N LYS A 73 -8.31 -4.52 -19.79
CA LYS A 73 -9.38 -4.81 -20.74
C LYS A 73 -10.73 -4.84 -20.06
N ASP A 74 -10.82 -5.54 -18.91
CA ASP A 74 -12.00 -5.59 -18.07
C ASP A 74 -11.63 -5.27 -16.62
N TYR A 75 -12.55 -4.64 -15.89
CA TYR A 75 -12.38 -4.24 -14.50
C TYR A 75 -13.69 -4.48 -13.77
N GLN A 76 -13.69 -5.42 -12.87
CA GLN A 76 -14.83 -5.77 -12.03
C GLN A 76 -14.52 -5.45 -10.58
N LEU A 77 -15.15 -4.39 -10.07
CA LEU A 77 -14.99 -3.99 -8.67
C LEU A 77 -15.50 -5.10 -7.74
N VAL A 78 -14.65 -5.53 -6.82
CA VAL A 78 -14.99 -6.51 -5.78
C VAL A 78 -15.27 -5.81 -4.46
N HIS A 79 -14.38 -4.91 -4.07
CA HIS A 79 -14.51 -4.14 -2.83
C HIS A 79 -13.91 -2.75 -2.98
N ARG A 80 -14.58 -1.74 -2.42
CA ARG A 80 -14.11 -0.35 -2.37
C ARG A 80 -13.94 0.10 -0.94
N HIS A 81 -12.72 0.46 -0.55
CA HIS A 81 -12.40 0.97 0.78
C HIS A 81 -12.82 2.45 0.96
N SER A 82 -14.09 2.77 0.66
CA SER A 82 -14.60 4.16 0.64
C SER A 82 -14.45 4.89 1.97
N ALA A 83 -14.42 4.17 3.10
CA ALA A 83 -14.22 4.74 4.42
C ALA A 83 -12.83 5.39 4.60
N ILE A 84 -11.83 5.02 3.79
CA ILE A 84 -10.51 5.67 3.80
C ILE A 84 -10.63 7.11 3.32
N GLY A 85 -11.39 7.35 2.25
CA GLY A 85 -11.62 8.69 1.68
C GLY A 85 -12.41 9.65 2.55
N GLN A 86 -13.10 9.16 3.58
CA GLN A 86 -13.88 10.00 4.52
C GLN A 86 -13.01 10.77 5.53
N SER A 87 -11.72 10.44 5.63
CA SER A 87 -10.79 11.11 6.55
C SER A 87 -9.47 11.44 5.85
N TYR A 88 -9.10 12.71 5.85
CA TYR A 88 -7.82 13.15 5.30
C TYR A 88 -6.62 12.36 5.87
N ARG A 89 -6.61 12.12 7.19
CA ARG A 89 -5.51 11.37 7.83
C ARG A 89 -5.47 9.90 7.38
N LYS A 90 -6.64 9.25 7.22
CA LYS A 90 -6.70 7.89 6.67
C LYS A 90 -6.20 7.87 5.24
N LEU A 91 -6.72 8.78 4.41
CA LEU A 91 -6.33 8.90 3.00
C LEU A 91 -4.81 9.11 2.85
N GLN A 92 -4.24 10.04 3.64
CA GLN A 92 -2.80 10.32 3.61
C GLN A 92 -1.97 9.07 3.93
N HIS A 93 -2.22 8.44 5.08
CA HIS A 93 -1.43 7.27 5.49
C HIS A 93 -1.61 6.06 4.58
N ALA A 94 -2.82 5.82 4.07
CA ALA A 94 -3.08 4.76 3.11
C ALA A 94 -2.37 5.04 1.78
N SER A 95 -2.40 6.29 1.29
CA SER A 95 -1.68 6.69 0.08
C SER A 95 -0.17 6.55 0.24
N ASP A 96 0.38 6.94 1.38
CA ASP A 96 1.82 6.80 1.68
C ASP A 96 2.22 5.33 1.72
N PHE A 97 1.41 4.48 2.35
CA PHE A 97 1.65 3.04 2.37
C PHE A 97 1.58 2.42 0.97
N CYS A 98 0.54 2.72 0.19
CA CYS A 98 0.42 2.24 -1.18
C CYS A 98 1.53 2.76 -2.09
N ALA A 99 1.99 4.00 -1.89
CA ALA A 99 3.13 4.53 -2.63
C ALA A 99 4.44 3.80 -2.31
N LEU A 100 4.66 3.43 -1.03
CA LEU A 100 5.79 2.60 -0.62
C LEU A 100 5.75 1.24 -1.32
N ILE A 101 4.59 0.57 -1.32
CA ILE A 101 4.39 -0.72 -1.99
C ILE A 101 4.60 -0.60 -3.51
N ALA A 102 4.02 0.42 -4.16
CA ALA A 102 4.15 0.61 -5.61
C ALA A 102 5.59 0.83 -6.05
N GLN A 103 6.40 1.53 -5.24
CA GLN A 103 7.79 1.84 -5.55
C GLN A 103 8.75 0.67 -5.30
N ASN A 104 8.50 -0.14 -4.29
CA ASN A 104 9.42 -1.19 -3.84
C ASN A 104 8.92 -2.61 -4.17
N GLY A 105 7.62 -2.80 -4.34
CA GLY A 105 7.00 -4.11 -4.57
C GLY A 105 7.59 -4.92 -5.73
N PRO A 106 8.06 -4.31 -6.85
CA PRO A 106 8.72 -5.07 -7.92
C PRO A 106 10.00 -5.80 -7.49
N HIS A 107 10.59 -5.44 -6.36
CA HIS A 107 11.82 -6.02 -5.82
C HIS A 107 11.59 -6.87 -4.56
N MET A 108 10.35 -6.98 -4.08
CA MET A 108 9.99 -7.80 -2.93
C MET A 108 9.88 -9.28 -3.32
N ALA A 109 10.30 -10.16 -2.41
CA ALA A 109 10.53 -11.55 -2.71
C ALA A 109 9.25 -12.39 -2.88
N ASP A 110 8.20 -12.05 -2.12
CA ASP A 110 6.94 -12.82 -2.08
C ASP A 110 5.73 -11.93 -2.42
N PRO A 111 5.28 -11.93 -3.69
CA PRO A 111 4.12 -11.15 -4.11
C PRO A 111 2.83 -11.50 -3.38
N ALA A 112 2.61 -12.77 -3.03
CA ALA A 112 1.41 -13.21 -2.35
C ALA A 112 1.38 -12.70 -0.90
N ALA A 113 2.49 -12.79 -0.18
CA ALA A 113 2.63 -12.22 1.16
C ALA A 113 2.43 -10.70 1.14
N LEU A 114 3.03 -10.02 0.14
CA LEU A 114 2.89 -8.58 -0.07
C LEU A 114 1.44 -8.18 -0.34
N TYR A 115 0.73 -8.95 -1.18
CA TYR A 115 -0.69 -8.75 -1.45
C TYR A 115 -1.51 -8.83 -0.16
N HIS A 116 -1.36 -9.91 0.61
CA HIS A 116 -2.13 -10.12 1.83
C HIS A 116 -1.85 -9.08 2.93
N ILE A 117 -0.60 -8.67 3.13
CA ILE A 117 -0.32 -7.61 4.10
C ILE A 117 -0.91 -6.28 3.66
N THR A 118 -0.88 -5.98 2.35
CA THR A 118 -1.43 -4.75 1.79
C THR A 118 -2.95 -4.72 1.93
N GLU A 119 -3.65 -5.78 1.56
CA GLU A 119 -5.10 -5.92 1.70
C GLU A 119 -5.54 -5.72 3.16
N ARG A 120 -4.94 -6.47 4.11
CA ARG A 120 -5.23 -6.32 5.55
C ARG A 120 -4.94 -4.93 6.09
N THR A 121 -3.93 -4.25 5.54
CA THR A 121 -3.59 -2.88 5.94
C THR A 121 -4.64 -1.88 5.44
N LEU A 122 -5.14 -2.05 4.21
CA LEU A 122 -6.24 -1.23 3.69
C LEU A 122 -7.53 -1.43 4.49
N ASP A 123 -7.88 -2.68 4.84
CA ASP A 123 -8.99 -2.96 5.75
C ASP A 123 -8.81 -2.26 7.10
N ALA A 124 -7.62 -2.33 7.68
CA ALA A 124 -7.33 -1.67 8.94
C ALA A 124 -7.43 -0.14 8.83
N PHE A 125 -7.00 0.48 7.72
CA PHE A 125 -7.20 1.92 7.49
C PHE A 125 -8.68 2.27 7.36
N ALA A 126 -9.48 1.43 6.71
CA ALA A 126 -10.91 1.66 6.58
C ALA A 126 -11.62 1.60 7.95
N GLU A 127 -11.32 0.57 8.74
CA GLU A 127 -12.02 0.26 9.99
C GLU A 127 -11.52 1.05 11.20
N ARG A 128 -10.20 1.27 11.36
CA ARG A 128 -9.62 1.81 12.59
C ARG A 128 -9.61 3.33 12.62
N ALA A 129 -9.75 3.88 13.83
CA ALA A 129 -9.78 5.33 14.05
C ALA A 129 -8.38 5.98 14.08
N LEU A 130 -7.31 5.19 14.26
CA LEU A 130 -5.95 5.67 14.50
C LEU A 130 -4.99 5.30 13.34
N PRO A 131 -5.09 5.97 12.19
CA PRO A 131 -4.35 5.61 10.98
C PRO A 131 -2.82 5.70 11.15
N ALA A 132 -2.31 6.58 12.00
CA ALA A 132 -0.87 6.66 12.27
C ALA A 132 -0.33 5.38 12.95
N ILE A 133 -1.11 4.78 13.86
CA ILE A 133 -0.73 3.52 14.50
C ILE A 133 -0.84 2.35 13.52
N VAL A 134 -1.91 2.34 12.69
CA VAL A 134 -2.05 1.34 11.62
C VAL A 134 -0.83 1.39 10.69
N PHE A 135 -0.44 2.59 10.26
CA PHE A 135 0.70 2.81 9.38
C PHE A 135 2.03 2.32 9.99
N LEU A 136 2.33 2.70 11.24
CA LEU A 136 3.53 2.25 11.94
C LEU A 136 3.60 0.72 12.01
N LYS A 137 2.48 0.08 12.37
CA LYS A 137 2.39 -1.39 12.46
C LYS A 137 2.57 -2.05 11.10
N ALA A 138 1.92 -1.52 10.07
CA ALA A 138 1.99 -2.08 8.72
C ALA A 138 3.42 -2.05 8.18
N ILE A 139 4.12 -0.92 8.32
CA ILE A 139 5.53 -0.83 7.91
C ILE A 139 6.40 -1.79 8.72
N TYR A 140 6.23 -1.85 10.04
CA TYR A 140 7.04 -2.75 10.87
C TYR A 140 6.85 -4.22 10.50
N ILE A 141 5.60 -4.64 10.24
CA ILE A 141 5.28 -6.02 9.84
C ILE A 141 5.87 -6.28 8.45
N LEU A 142 5.66 -5.39 7.49
CA LEU A 142 6.21 -5.50 6.14
C LEU A 142 7.73 -5.70 6.18
N LEU A 143 8.44 -4.84 6.89
CA LEU A 143 9.90 -4.91 6.99
C LEU A 143 10.38 -6.22 7.62
N LYS A 144 9.71 -6.65 8.69
CA LYS A 144 10.02 -7.90 9.37
C LYS A 144 9.82 -9.10 8.45
N ASP A 145 8.71 -9.12 7.69
CA ASP A 145 8.34 -10.24 6.84
C ASP A 145 9.19 -10.27 5.55
N GLU A 146 9.68 -9.10 5.07
CA GLU A 146 10.68 -8.98 4.01
C GLU A 146 12.13 -9.26 4.48
N GLY A 147 12.34 -9.61 5.74
CA GLY A 147 13.65 -9.99 6.27
C GLY A 147 14.56 -8.83 6.65
N TYR A 148 14.06 -7.60 6.70
CA TYR A 148 14.87 -6.49 7.21
C TYR A 148 15.15 -6.67 8.72
N PRO A 149 16.36 -6.37 9.19
CA PRO A 149 16.78 -6.64 10.58
C PRO A 149 16.23 -5.59 11.57
N VAL A 150 14.90 -5.36 11.52
CA VAL A 150 14.24 -4.33 12.35
C VAL A 150 14.34 -4.64 13.85
N ARG A 151 14.44 -5.92 14.24
CA ARG A 151 14.57 -6.30 15.65
C ARG A 151 16.01 -6.18 16.13
N GLU A 152 16.95 -6.57 15.30
CA GLU A 152 18.37 -6.68 15.61
C GLU A 152 19.10 -5.35 15.43
N ALA A 153 18.72 -4.54 14.43
CA ALA A 153 19.39 -3.28 14.09
C ALA A 153 18.59 -2.04 14.50
N TRP A 154 17.33 -1.90 14.04
CA TRP A 154 16.55 -0.69 14.34
C TRP A 154 16.10 -0.59 15.81
N TRP A 155 15.59 -1.70 16.36
CA TRP A 155 15.02 -1.71 17.72
C TRP A 155 16.00 -1.27 18.81
N PRO A 156 17.29 -1.68 18.82
CA PRO A 156 18.27 -1.21 19.79
C PRO A 156 18.58 0.28 19.71
N GLU A 157 18.41 0.92 18.52
CA GLU A 157 18.65 2.35 18.33
C GLU A 157 17.56 3.23 18.94
N LEU A 158 16.38 2.68 19.20
CA LEU A 158 15.32 3.43 19.86
C LEU A 158 15.73 3.78 21.31
N PRO A 159 15.51 5.04 21.75
CA PRO A 159 15.60 5.39 23.17
C PRO A 159 14.76 4.45 24.04
N ALA A 160 15.22 4.15 25.25
CA ALA A 160 14.57 3.18 26.16
C ALA A 160 13.07 3.51 26.37
N THR A 161 12.74 4.78 26.54
CA THR A 161 11.36 5.27 26.69
C THR A 161 10.52 4.96 25.45
N LEU A 162 11.04 5.22 24.25
CA LEU A 162 10.33 4.93 22.98
C LEU A 162 10.22 3.44 22.71
N ARG A 163 11.18 2.60 23.14
CA ARG A 163 11.08 1.14 23.02
C ARG A 163 9.87 0.59 23.77
N GLN A 164 9.61 1.07 24.97
CA GLN A 164 8.44 0.64 25.74
C GLN A 164 7.12 1.05 25.04
N SER A 165 7.05 2.30 24.55
CA SER A 165 5.90 2.76 23.78
C SER A 165 5.73 1.98 22.46
N ALA A 166 6.82 1.69 21.76
CA ALA A 166 6.80 0.90 20.54
C ALA A 166 6.24 -0.52 20.77
N LYS A 167 6.62 -1.18 21.88
CA LYS A 167 6.04 -2.47 22.26
C LYS A 167 4.53 -2.39 22.42
N GLN A 168 4.04 -1.35 23.10
CA GLN A 168 2.61 -1.15 23.35
C GLN A 168 1.82 -0.77 22.09
N LEU A 169 2.46 -0.12 21.12
CA LEU A 169 1.80 0.30 19.89
C LEU A 169 1.84 -0.76 18.79
N ILE A 170 2.93 -1.50 18.66
CA ILE A 170 3.17 -2.42 17.53
C ILE A 170 2.55 -3.80 17.78
N TYR A 171 2.75 -4.41 18.95
CA TYR A 171 2.36 -5.79 19.18
C TYR A 171 0.87 -6.02 19.45
N PRO A 172 0.19 -5.24 20.31
CA PRO A 172 -1.24 -5.45 20.57
C PRO A 172 -2.10 -5.06 19.35
N PRO A 173 -3.36 -5.48 19.26
CA PRO A 173 -4.30 -4.93 18.28
C PRO A 173 -4.34 -3.40 18.35
N THR A 174 -4.59 -2.74 17.21
CA THR A 174 -4.71 -1.27 17.16
C THR A 174 -5.85 -0.84 18.08
N PRO A 175 -5.60 0.02 19.07
CA PRO A 175 -6.63 0.47 20.00
C PRO A 175 -7.67 1.36 19.29
N ASN A 176 -8.86 1.49 19.86
CA ASN A 176 -9.90 2.37 19.32
C ASN A 176 -9.65 3.85 19.65
N SER A 177 -8.89 4.13 20.73
CA SER A 177 -8.48 5.47 21.14
C SER A 177 -7.03 5.44 21.63
N ALA A 178 -6.38 6.59 21.59
CA ALA A 178 -5.03 6.77 22.11
C ALA A 178 -4.93 8.13 22.81
N THR A 179 -4.07 8.21 23.83
CA THR A 179 -3.78 9.48 24.49
C THR A 179 -2.91 10.37 23.61
N PRO A 180 -2.85 11.69 23.84
CA PRO A 180 -1.92 12.58 23.13
C PRO A 180 -0.47 12.12 23.21
N GLU A 181 -0.05 11.62 24.36
CA GLU A 181 1.31 11.10 24.60
C GLU A 181 1.60 9.85 23.73
N GLN A 182 0.62 8.95 23.59
CA GLN A 182 0.74 7.77 22.74
C GLN A 182 0.83 8.15 21.26
N LEU A 183 0.08 9.17 20.81
CA LEU A 183 0.14 9.68 19.44
C LEU A 183 1.47 10.37 19.16
N GLU A 184 1.98 11.15 20.10
CA GLU A 184 3.30 11.77 19.97
C GLU A 184 4.42 10.71 19.94
N ALA A 185 4.35 9.72 20.82
CA ALA A 185 5.28 8.59 20.81
C ALA A 185 5.22 7.84 19.46
N CYS A 186 4.02 7.58 18.91
CA CYS A 186 3.84 6.97 17.61
C CYS A 186 4.53 7.80 16.51
N ALA A 187 4.34 9.12 16.50
CA ALA A 187 4.98 10.01 15.55
C ALA A 187 6.52 9.99 15.66
N GLN A 188 7.06 10.00 16.89
CA GLN A 188 8.51 9.93 17.12
C GLN A 188 9.10 8.59 16.67
N ILE A 189 8.43 7.48 16.96
CA ILE A 189 8.83 6.13 16.53
C ILE A 189 8.80 6.04 15.01
N SER A 190 7.75 6.53 14.36
CA SER A 190 7.64 6.53 12.90
C SER A 190 8.74 7.35 12.24
N ARG A 191 9.04 8.56 12.75
CA ARG A 191 10.16 9.39 12.26
C ARG A 191 11.51 8.69 12.44
N ASN A 192 11.72 8.01 13.57
CA ASN A 192 12.93 7.25 13.81
C ASN A 192 13.06 6.07 12.83
N LEU A 193 11.99 5.32 12.61
CA LEU A 193 11.95 4.22 11.65
C LEU A 193 12.24 4.70 10.23
N CYS A 194 11.59 5.77 9.77
CA CYS A 194 11.86 6.33 8.44
C CYS A 194 13.30 6.80 8.27
N ARG A 195 13.90 7.39 9.32
CA ARG A 195 15.32 7.79 9.30
C ARG A 195 16.26 6.58 9.21
N TRP A 196 15.96 5.53 9.95
CA TRP A 196 16.70 4.27 9.90
C TRP A 196 16.59 3.63 8.51
N LEU A 197 15.39 3.56 7.95
CA LEU A 197 15.16 3.00 6.60
C LEU A 197 16.01 3.72 5.54
N ARG A 198 16.07 5.04 5.56
CA ARG A 198 16.91 5.81 4.61
C ARG A 198 18.40 5.55 4.72
N ARG A 199 18.85 5.21 5.90
CA ARG A 199 20.27 5.01 6.17
C ARG A 199 20.71 3.57 5.90
N GLU A 200 19.84 2.61 6.20
CA GLU A 200 20.20 1.20 6.29
C GLU A 200 19.55 0.32 5.20
N THR A 201 18.72 0.89 4.34
CA THR A 201 18.02 0.13 3.31
C THR A 201 17.99 0.87 1.98
N ASP A 202 17.76 0.12 0.88
CA ASP A 202 17.56 0.67 -0.46
C ASP A 202 16.08 1.00 -0.74
N LEU A 203 15.21 0.97 0.28
CA LEU A 203 13.79 1.25 0.10
C LEU A 203 13.54 2.72 -0.26
N ILE A 204 12.77 2.92 -1.31
CA ILE A 204 12.33 4.22 -1.77
C ILE A 204 11.15 4.65 -0.90
N LEU A 205 11.35 5.67 -0.07
CA LEU A 205 10.28 6.23 0.76
C LEU A 205 9.50 7.31 -0.01
N PRO A 206 8.16 7.37 0.15
CA PRO A 206 7.35 8.47 -0.37
C PRO A 206 7.84 9.83 0.16
N ASN A 207 7.68 10.89 -0.64
CA ASN A 207 8.14 12.24 -0.28
C ASN A 207 7.52 12.78 1.02
N SER A 208 6.30 12.36 1.35
CA SER A 208 5.62 12.71 2.61
C SER A 208 6.28 12.12 3.85
N LEU A 209 7.09 11.06 3.67
CA LEU A 209 7.89 10.40 4.69
C LEU A 209 9.38 10.77 4.59
N ALA A 210 9.72 11.54 3.55
CA ALA A 210 11.09 11.96 3.25
C ALA A 210 11.62 13.05 4.19
#